data_5589d1e6234a8d69793da83a1cd409bf
#
_entry.id   5589d1e6234a8d69793da83a1cd409bf
#
_cell.length_a   1.000
_cell.length_b   1.000
_cell.length_c   1.000
_cell.angle_alpha   90.00
_cell.angle_beta   90.00
_cell.angle_gamma   90.00
#
_symmetry.space_group_name_H-M   'P 1'
#
loop_
_entity.id
_entity.type
_entity.pdbx_description
1 polymer ?
#
loop_
_entity_poly.entity_id
_entity_poly.type
_entity_poly.pdbx_seq_one_letter_code
_entity_poly.pdbx_strand_id
1 'polypeptide(L)'
;MPRITDEYVIHQRKVRPNIDASHRCAFRCPQCIRQKTISQDQIRRSFDLSEENFQKIFDYYTEGITFCGQISDPIYHPNFLNLLKICNGQRKRVRIATVGSGKSDAWWDEAYSYGVGENAWYFGVDGIDEKSELYRVGSNFQDVWKRMRQGRDLGQLIVWQYIIFGYNEHEIDRAIEIAKEEDFSLLLINTNRGFNPNNRLLRSNVDFQLTSPDKKHTQERVKKELWAHKSSRLLEWYRLGRRD
;
A
#
# COMPACT_ATOMS: atom_id res chain seq x y z
N MET A 1 -36.15 20.41 14.87
CA MET A 1 -35.31 19.56 13.99
C MET A 1 -35.76 19.83 12.57
N PRO A 2 -34.90 20.32 11.67
CA PRO A 2 -35.25 20.45 10.27
C PRO A 2 -35.44 19.06 9.67
N ARG A 3 -36.53 18.85 8.95
CA ARG A 3 -36.76 17.63 8.17
C ARG A 3 -35.70 17.59 7.07
N ILE A 4 -34.95 16.51 7.03
CA ILE A 4 -34.08 16.18 5.87
C ILE A 4 -35.06 15.88 4.74
N THR A 5 -35.29 16.85 3.87
CA THR A 5 -36.02 16.64 2.61
C THR A 5 -35.10 15.91 1.64
N ASP A 6 -35.66 14.97 0.86
CA ASP A 6 -35.00 14.03 -0.04
C ASP A 6 -34.22 14.62 -1.24
N GLU A 7 -33.84 15.88 -1.18
CA GLU A 7 -33.09 16.60 -2.22
C GLU A 7 -31.64 16.90 -1.87
N TYR A 8 -30.95 16.00 -1.17
CA TYR A 8 -29.49 16.04 -1.22
C TYR A 8 -29.03 15.45 -2.56
N VAL A 9 -28.93 16.30 -3.58
CA VAL A 9 -28.15 15.98 -4.78
C VAL A 9 -26.72 15.77 -4.30
N ILE A 10 -26.34 14.51 -4.15
CA ILE A 10 -24.97 14.12 -3.83
C ILE A 10 -24.14 14.48 -5.04
N HIS A 11 -23.53 15.66 -5.05
CA HIS A 11 -22.58 16.04 -6.07
C HIS A 11 -21.38 15.09 -5.95
N GLN A 12 -21.20 14.22 -6.94
CA GLN A 12 -20.05 13.32 -7.02
C GLN A 12 -18.77 14.13 -6.95
N ARG A 13 -17.81 13.69 -6.13
CA ARG A 13 -16.51 14.37 -6.00
C ARG A 13 -15.47 13.79 -6.93
N LYS A 14 -14.85 14.66 -7.73
CA LYS A 14 -13.68 14.35 -8.56
C LYS A 14 -12.39 14.29 -7.72
N VAL A 15 -12.35 13.39 -6.75
CA VAL A 15 -11.17 13.10 -5.93
C VAL A 15 -11.11 11.61 -5.67
N ARG A 16 -9.91 11.11 -5.37
CA ARG A 16 -9.69 9.74 -4.96
C ARG A 16 -9.33 9.72 -3.47
N PRO A 17 -10.26 9.32 -2.59
CA PRO A 17 -9.99 9.27 -1.16
C PRO A 17 -9.05 8.13 -0.80
N ASN A 18 -8.31 8.31 0.28
CA ASN A 18 -7.66 7.23 1.00
C ASN A 18 -8.61 6.69 2.05
N ILE A 19 -8.81 5.38 2.07
CA ILE A 19 -9.63 4.73 3.08
C ILE A 19 -8.89 3.58 3.75
N ASP A 20 -9.06 3.46 5.06
CA ASP A 20 -8.82 2.24 5.80
C ASP A 20 -10.14 1.47 5.89
N ALA A 21 -10.30 0.43 5.06
CA ALA A 21 -11.53 -0.35 5.02
C ALA A 21 -11.70 -1.23 6.27
N SER A 22 -10.65 -1.36 7.07
CA SER A 22 -10.61 -2.20 8.27
C SER A 22 -9.55 -1.67 9.23
N HIS A 23 -9.55 -2.18 10.46
CA HIS A 23 -8.45 -1.97 11.40
C HIS A 23 -7.49 -3.17 11.49
N ARG A 24 -7.56 -4.13 10.58
CA ARG A 24 -6.80 -5.38 10.63
C ARG A 24 -5.45 -5.23 9.94
N CYS A 25 -4.41 -5.77 10.56
CA CYS A 25 -3.08 -5.90 10.00
C CYS A 25 -2.33 -6.98 10.80
N ALA A 26 -1.61 -7.86 10.15
CA ALA A 26 -0.81 -8.89 10.80
C ALA A 26 0.60 -8.40 11.20
N PHE A 27 1.02 -7.22 10.69
CA PHE A 27 2.39 -6.75 10.83
C PHE A 27 2.58 -5.82 12.03
N ARG A 28 3.83 -5.73 12.48
CA ARG A 28 4.26 -4.92 13.64
C ARG A 28 5.35 -3.93 13.26
N CYS A 29 5.18 -3.21 12.14
CA CYS A 29 6.15 -2.22 11.67
C CYS A 29 6.44 -1.17 12.76
N PRO A 30 7.69 -0.99 13.21
CA PRO A 30 8.02 -0.21 14.42
C PRO A 30 7.58 1.26 14.38
N GLN A 31 7.58 1.89 13.22
CA GLN A 31 7.19 3.30 13.06
C GLN A 31 5.75 3.48 12.54
N CYS A 32 4.98 2.39 12.48
CA CYS A 32 3.57 2.48 12.11
C CYS A 32 2.78 3.24 13.18
N ILE A 33 1.93 4.16 12.73
CA ILE A 33 1.06 4.94 13.63
C ILE A 33 0.16 4.02 14.46
N ARG A 34 -0.22 2.87 13.92
CA ARG A 34 -0.97 1.80 14.60
C ARG A 34 -0.33 1.37 15.91
N GLN A 35 1.02 1.33 15.96
CA GLN A 35 1.75 0.94 17.16
C GLN A 35 1.81 2.05 18.22
N LYS A 36 1.52 3.30 17.82
CA LYS A 36 1.66 4.48 18.68
C LYS A 36 0.35 4.93 19.30
N THR A 37 -0.76 4.83 18.56
CA THR A 37 -2.03 5.51 18.90
C THR A 37 -3.17 4.59 19.24
N ILE A 38 -3.11 3.31 18.87
CA ILE A 38 -4.21 2.38 19.05
C ILE A 38 -3.73 1.21 19.90
N SER A 39 -4.41 0.97 21.03
CA SER A 39 -4.13 -0.21 21.83
C SER A 39 -4.46 -1.49 21.06
N GLN A 40 -3.75 -2.58 21.34
CA GLN A 40 -3.99 -3.86 20.68
C GLN A 40 -5.45 -4.34 20.87
N ASP A 41 -6.08 -4.01 22.00
CA ASP A 41 -7.47 -4.37 22.29
C ASP A 41 -8.48 -3.55 21.48
N GLN A 42 -8.19 -2.27 21.24
CA GLN A 42 -9.02 -1.44 20.37
C GLN A 42 -8.95 -1.91 18.92
N ILE A 43 -7.78 -2.39 18.47
CA ILE A 43 -7.59 -2.97 17.16
C ILE A 43 -8.37 -4.28 17.01
N ARG A 44 -8.41 -5.11 18.04
CA ARG A 44 -9.16 -6.39 18.02
C ARG A 44 -10.67 -6.22 17.97
N ARG A 45 -11.22 -5.13 18.49
CA ARG A 45 -12.65 -4.76 18.41
C ARG A 45 -12.95 -4.03 17.10
N SER A 46 -12.31 -4.42 16.05
CA SER A 46 -12.13 -3.66 14.84
C SER A 46 -13.41 -3.42 14.07
N PHE A 47 -13.47 -2.23 13.51
CA PHE A 47 -14.37 -1.83 12.46
C PHE A 47 -13.93 -2.46 11.15
N ASP A 48 -14.82 -3.14 10.47
CA ASP A 48 -14.69 -3.57 9.08
C ASP A 48 -15.79 -2.87 8.28
N LEU A 49 -15.43 -2.18 7.22
CA LEU A 49 -16.38 -1.46 6.37
C LEU A 49 -17.28 -2.48 5.64
N SER A 50 -18.59 -2.36 5.79
CA SER A 50 -19.51 -3.25 5.07
C SER A 50 -19.49 -2.99 3.56
N GLU A 51 -19.81 -4.01 2.77
CA GLU A 51 -19.91 -3.92 1.32
C GLU A 51 -20.90 -2.83 0.90
N GLU A 52 -22.04 -2.73 1.58
CA GLU A 52 -23.07 -1.71 1.32
C GLU A 52 -22.51 -0.28 1.52
N ASN A 53 -21.83 -0.04 2.63
CA ASN A 53 -21.24 1.28 2.89
C ASN A 53 -20.06 1.57 1.96
N PHE A 54 -19.27 0.54 1.63
CA PHE A 54 -18.21 0.67 0.63
C PHE A 54 -18.78 1.05 -0.74
N GLN A 55 -19.85 0.40 -1.20
CA GLN A 55 -20.52 0.74 -2.46
C GLN A 55 -20.94 2.21 -2.50
N LYS A 56 -21.57 2.72 -1.44
CA LYS A 56 -21.96 4.14 -1.33
C LYS A 56 -20.77 5.09 -1.47
N ILE A 57 -19.65 4.77 -0.80
CA ILE A 57 -18.42 5.55 -0.89
C ILE A 57 -17.86 5.49 -2.32
N PHE A 58 -17.81 4.29 -2.91
CA PHE A 58 -17.23 4.09 -4.23
C PHE A 58 -18.04 4.77 -5.33
N ASP A 59 -19.37 4.79 -5.22
CA ASP A 59 -20.25 5.49 -6.14
C ASP A 59 -20.10 7.01 -6.06
N TYR A 60 -19.89 7.52 -4.85
CA TYR A 60 -19.73 8.95 -4.61
C TYR A 60 -18.45 9.55 -5.21
N TYR A 61 -17.35 8.78 -5.24
CA TYR A 61 -16.06 9.25 -5.76
C TYR A 61 -15.81 8.74 -7.19
N THR A 62 -15.74 9.67 -8.15
CA THR A 62 -15.62 9.32 -9.58
C THR A 62 -14.22 8.91 -10.01
N GLU A 63 -13.17 9.42 -9.33
CA GLU A 63 -11.77 9.11 -9.66
C GLU A 63 -11.28 7.74 -9.14
N GLY A 64 -12.16 7.03 -8.43
CA GLY A 64 -11.83 5.78 -7.78
C GLY A 64 -11.42 5.93 -6.32
N ILE A 65 -10.64 5.00 -5.82
CA ILE A 65 -10.34 4.89 -4.39
C ILE A 65 -8.90 4.42 -4.15
N THR A 66 -8.33 4.78 -3.00
CA THR A 66 -7.08 4.21 -2.52
C THR A 66 -7.35 3.47 -1.21
N PHE A 67 -7.19 2.16 -1.23
CA PHE A 67 -7.04 1.38 -0.02
C PHE A 67 -5.64 1.64 0.53
N CYS A 68 -5.58 2.46 1.57
CA CYS A 68 -4.33 2.92 2.16
C CYS A 68 -4.15 2.24 3.52
N GLY A 69 -2.99 1.70 3.76
CA GLY A 69 -2.65 1.14 5.06
C GLY A 69 -2.17 2.20 6.05
N GLN A 70 -3.01 3.17 6.46
CA GLN A 70 -2.64 4.11 7.53
C GLN A 70 -2.51 3.37 8.86
N ILE A 71 -3.55 2.59 9.19
CA ILE A 71 -3.63 1.80 10.43
C ILE A 71 -3.93 0.33 10.16
N SER A 72 -4.18 -0.05 8.91
CA SER A 72 -4.51 -1.41 8.51
C SER A 72 -3.66 -1.86 7.31
N ASP A 73 -3.82 -3.11 6.94
CA ASP A 73 -3.45 -3.60 5.62
C ASP A 73 -4.74 -4.14 4.97
N PRO A 74 -5.18 -3.59 3.83
CA PRO A 74 -6.50 -3.85 3.27
C PRO A 74 -6.76 -5.33 2.96
N ILE A 75 -5.74 -6.12 2.63
CA ILE A 75 -5.91 -7.55 2.33
C ILE A 75 -6.40 -8.35 3.55
N TYR A 76 -6.28 -7.80 4.76
CA TYR A 76 -6.79 -8.44 5.99
C TYR A 76 -8.25 -8.08 6.31
N HIS A 77 -8.90 -7.24 5.52
CA HIS A 77 -10.35 -7.08 5.60
C HIS A 77 -11.03 -8.43 5.28
N PRO A 78 -11.99 -8.91 6.08
CA PRO A 78 -12.59 -10.24 5.91
C PRO A 78 -13.16 -10.47 4.51
N ASN A 79 -13.80 -9.46 3.94
CA ASN A 79 -14.47 -9.52 2.64
C ASN A 79 -13.74 -8.67 1.57
N PHE A 80 -12.40 -8.57 1.62
CA PHE A 80 -11.67 -7.69 0.71
C PHE A 80 -11.88 -8.05 -0.77
N LEU A 81 -11.97 -9.34 -1.09
CA LEU A 81 -12.26 -9.80 -2.45
C LEU A 81 -13.61 -9.29 -2.98
N ASN A 82 -14.64 -9.24 -2.12
CA ASN A 82 -15.92 -8.65 -2.49
C ASN A 82 -15.81 -7.14 -2.74
N LEU A 83 -14.98 -6.40 -1.95
CA LEU A 83 -14.73 -5.00 -2.22
C LEU A 83 -14.02 -4.79 -3.56
N LEU A 84 -13.06 -5.64 -3.91
CA LEU A 84 -12.43 -5.61 -5.23
C LEU A 84 -13.41 -5.94 -6.36
N LYS A 85 -14.30 -6.91 -6.13
CA LYS A 85 -15.36 -7.27 -7.08
C LYS A 85 -16.32 -6.10 -7.36
N ILE A 86 -16.66 -5.31 -6.34
CA ILE A 86 -17.46 -4.08 -6.49
C ILE A 86 -16.73 -3.07 -7.39
N CYS A 87 -15.40 -2.97 -7.27
CA CYS A 87 -14.62 -2.05 -8.10
C CYS A 87 -14.47 -2.51 -9.55
N ASN A 88 -14.59 -3.80 -9.81
CA ASN A 88 -14.27 -4.42 -11.10
C ASN A 88 -15.13 -3.88 -12.25
N GLY A 89 -14.50 -3.48 -13.36
CA GLY A 89 -15.19 -3.01 -14.57
C GLY A 89 -15.85 -1.63 -14.47
N GLN A 90 -15.63 -0.90 -13.36
CA GLN A 90 -16.23 0.41 -13.13
C GLN A 90 -15.47 1.57 -13.79
N ARG A 91 -14.36 1.29 -14.47
CA ARG A 91 -13.46 2.29 -15.10
C ARG A 91 -12.95 3.35 -14.13
N LYS A 92 -12.94 3.04 -12.83
CA LYS A 92 -12.39 3.86 -11.76
C LYS A 92 -11.06 3.29 -11.31
N ARG A 93 -10.10 4.14 -10.99
CA ARG A 93 -8.77 3.71 -10.57
C ARG A 93 -8.77 3.28 -9.12
N VAL A 94 -8.28 2.07 -8.86
CA VAL A 94 -8.13 1.55 -7.51
C VAL A 94 -6.64 1.37 -7.21
N ARG A 95 -6.19 1.93 -6.09
CA ARG A 95 -4.87 1.69 -5.53
C ARG A 95 -4.99 0.83 -4.30
N ILE A 96 -4.17 -0.20 -4.20
CA ILE A 96 -4.16 -1.10 -3.05
C ILE A 96 -2.74 -1.08 -2.45
N ALA A 97 -2.58 -0.47 -1.27
CA ALA A 97 -1.31 -0.45 -0.57
C ALA A 97 -1.29 -1.58 0.47
N THR A 98 -0.35 -2.50 0.32
CA THR A 98 -0.24 -3.69 1.18
C THR A 98 1.22 -4.07 1.41
N VAL A 99 1.48 -4.84 2.46
CA VAL A 99 2.74 -5.58 2.60
C VAL A 99 2.72 -6.85 1.74
N GLY A 100 1.54 -7.45 1.50
CA GLY A 100 1.38 -8.52 0.52
C GLY A 100 1.70 -9.92 1.01
N SER A 101 1.86 -10.17 2.32
CA SER A 101 2.18 -11.48 2.87
C SER A 101 0.99 -12.13 3.58
N GLY A 102 1.01 -13.46 3.69
CA GLY A 102 0.07 -14.21 4.54
C GLY A 102 -1.29 -14.53 3.93
N LYS A 103 -1.42 -14.52 2.61
CA LYS A 103 -2.59 -15.02 1.87
C LYS A 103 -2.22 -16.21 0.99
N SER A 104 -3.19 -17.12 0.75
CA SER A 104 -2.98 -18.29 -0.11
C SER A 104 -2.82 -17.91 -1.59
N ASP A 105 -2.28 -18.83 -2.39
CA ASP A 105 -2.17 -18.68 -3.84
C ASP A 105 -3.55 -18.44 -4.47
N ALA A 106 -4.55 -19.25 -4.12
CA ALA A 106 -5.91 -19.11 -4.63
C ALA A 106 -6.54 -17.74 -4.30
N TRP A 107 -6.25 -17.19 -3.12
CA TRP A 107 -6.70 -15.84 -2.76
C TRP A 107 -6.09 -14.77 -3.68
N TRP A 108 -4.80 -14.88 -3.99
CA TRP A 108 -4.12 -13.96 -4.87
C TRP A 108 -4.56 -14.10 -6.33
N ASP A 109 -4.81 -15.33 -6.80
CA ASP A 109 -5.36 -15.58 -8.14
C ASP A 109 -6.71 -14.87 -8.31
N GLU A 110 -7.59 -15.00 -7.31
CA GLU A 110 -8.89 -14.32 -7.31
C GLU A 110 -8.70 -12.79 -7.22
N ALA A 111 -7.87 -12.29 -6.30
CA ALA A 111 -7.65 -10.86 -6.14
C ALA A 111 -7.13 -10.20 -7.42
N TYR A 112 -6.23 -10.86 -8.13
CA TYR A 112 -5.66 -10.35 -9.38
C TYR A 112 -6.58 -10.53 -10.60
N SER A 113 -7.62 -11.35 -10.50
CA SER A 113 -8.64 -11.46 -11.56
C SER A 113 -9.50 -10.20 -11.67
N TYR A 114 -9.55 -9.36 -10.62
CA TYR A 114 -10.34 -8.14 -10.61
C TYR A 114 -9.51 -6.94 -11.06
N GLY A 115 -10.11 -6.06 -11.88
CA GLY A 115 -9.57 -4.75 -12.22
C GLY A 115 -8.23 -4.77 -12.97
N VAL A 116 -8.03 -5.74 -13.85
CA VAL A 116 -6.83 -5.76 -14.72
C VAL A 116 -6.81 -4.50 -15.56
N GLY A 117 -5.68 -3.75 -15.50
CA GLY A 117 -5.53 -2.46 -16.16
C GLY A 117 -6.13 -1.26 -15.39
N GLU A 118 -7.02 -1.49 -14.42
CA GLU A 118 -7.63 -0.44 -13.59
C GLU A 118 -6.98 -0.34 -12.21
N ASN A 119 -6.53 -1.48 -11.65
CA ASN A 119 -5.94 -1.56 -10.33
C ASN A 119 -4.42 -1.37 -10.36
N ALA A 120 -3.91 -0.74 -9.30
CA ALA A 120 -2.49 -0.62 -9.03
C ALA A 120 -2.18 -1.13 -7.63
N TRP A 121 -1.35 -2.15 -7.55
CA TRP A 121 -0.94 -2.80 -6.31
C TRP A 121 0.39 -2.22 -5.83
N TYR A 122 0.37 -1.59 -4.68
CA TYR A 122 1.52 -0.94 -4.04
C TYR A 122 2.04 -1.83 -2.91
N PHE A 123 3.17 -2.50 -3.16
CA PHE A 123 3.80 -3.39 -2.20
C PHE A 123 4.86 -2.67 -1.38
N GLY A 124 4.71 -2.69 -0.07
CA GLY A 124 5.68 -2.11 0.85
C GLY A 124 6.82 -3.09 1.13
N VAL A 125 7.92 -2.99 0.39
CA VAL A 125 9.13 -3.81 0.56
C VAL A 125 10.33 -2.89 0.69
N ASP A 126 10.94 -2.87 1.86
CA ASP A 126 11.97 -1.89 2.22
C ASP A 126 13.37 -2.51 2.20
N GLY A 127 13.73 -3.17 1.09
CA GLY A 127 14.99 -3.84 0.84
C GLY A 127 14.92 -4.70 -0.41
N ILE A 128 16.05 -5.28 -0.82
CA ILE A 128 16.18 -6.16 -1.98
C ILE A 128 16.20 -7.65 -1.61
N ASP A 129 16.14 -7.94 -0.33
CA ASP A 129 16.18 -9.27 0.27
C ASP A 129 15.38 -9.31 1.59
N GLU A 130 15.60 -10.36 2.39
CA GLU A 130 14.94 -10.59 3.67
C GLU A 130 15.18 -9.46 4.69
N LYS A 131 16.15 -8.56 4.48
CA LYS A 131 16.33 -7.37 5.31
C LYS A 131 15.10 -6.46 5.31
N SER A 132 14.25 -6.54 4.28
CA SER A 132 12.98 -5.81 4.27
C SER A 132 12.09 -6.16 5.47
N GLU A 133 12.23 -7.36 6.03
CA GLU A 133 11.50 -7.84 7.21
C GLU A 133 11.92 -7.15 8.51
N LEU A 134 13.09 -6.50 8.52
CA LEU A 134 13.56 -5.70 9.66
C LEU A 134 12.55 -4.59 10.01
N TYR A 135 11.99 -3.94 9.00
CA TYR A 135 10.94 -2.94 9.21
C TYR A 135 9.54 -3.55 9.10
N ARG A 136 9.32 -4.45 8.16
CA ARG A 136 8.01 -5.11 7.95
C ARG A 136 7.87 -6.33 8.85
N VAL A 137 8.04 -6.15 10.15
CA VAL A 137 8.05 -7.23 11.14
C VAL A 137 6.80 -8.12 11.03
N GLY A 138 7.03 -9.40 10.72
CA GLY A 138 5.99 -10.40 10.49
C GLY A 138 5.63 -10.62 9.02
N SER A 139 6.28 -9.93 8.09
CA SER A 139 6.19 -10.26 6.66
C SER A 139 7.14 -11.42 6.32
N ASN A 140 6.98 -11.96 5.11
CA ASN A 140 7.93 -12.88 4.49
C ASN A 140 8.30 -12.35 3.12
N PHE A 141 9.57 -12.01 2.92
CA PHE A 141 10.07 -11.38 1.69
C PHE A 141 9.81 -12.25 0.46
N GLN A 142 10.12 -13.54 0.53
CA GLN A 142 9.96 -14.47 -0.60
C GLN A 142 8.48 -14.61 -1.01
N ASP A 143 7.57 -14.66 -0.02
CA ASP A 143 6.13 -14.68 -0.30
C ASP A 143 5.69 -13.39 -0.98
N VAL A 144 6.06 -12.22 -0.45
CA VAL A 144 5.71 -10.92 -1.04
C VAL A 144 6.24 -10.83 -2.47
N TRP A 145 7.50 -11.20 -2.69
CA TRP A 145 8.14 -11.14 -4.01
C TRP A 145 7.44 -12.05 -5.03
N LYS A 146 7.06 -13.26 -4.58
CA LYS A 146 6.23 -14.18 -5.37
C LYS A 146 4.91 -13.50 -5.79
N ARG A 147 4.23 -12.78 -4.86
CA ARG A 147 2.96 -12.09 -5.15
C ARG A 147 3.13 -10.95 -6.14
N MET A 148 4.19 -10.20 -6.01
CA MET A 148 4.50 -9.11 -6.96
C MET A 148 4.68 -9.67 -8.38
N ARG A 149 5.48 -10.74 -8.55
CA ARG A 149 5.67 -11.43 -9.83
C ARG A 149 4.37 -12.01 -10.38
N GLN A 150 3.61 -12.72 -9.54
CA GLN A 150 2.30 -13.27 -9.90
C GLN A 150 1.36 -12.18 -10.43
N GLY A 151 1.25 -11.05 -9.73
CA GLY A 151 0.41 -9.94 -10.16
C GLY A 151 0.88 -9.32 -11.48
N ARG A 152 2.18 -9.14 -11.67
CA ARG A 152 2.77 -8.68 -12.94
C ARG A 152 2.38 -9.61 -14.09
N ASP A 153 2.57 -10.91 -13.90
CA ASP A 153 2.33 -11.93 -14.93
C ASP A 153 0.84 -12.03 -15.31
N LEU A 154 -0.05 -11.74 -14.35
CA LEU A 154 -1.50 -11.64 -14.55
C LEU A 154 -1.96 -10.25 -15.04
N GLY A 155 -1.05 -9.37 -15.41
CA GLY A 155 -1.39 -8.10 -16.03
C GLY A 155 -1.71 -6.96 -15.09
N GLN A 156 -1.51 -7.12 -13.78
CA GLN A 156 -1.68 -6.05 -12.80
C GLN A 156 -0.55 -5.03 -12.85
N LEU A 157 -0.85 -3.78 -12.52
CA LEU A 157 0.20 -2.77 -12.29
C LEU A 157 0.80 -2.98 -10.89
N ILE A 158 2.07 -3.35 -10.86
CA ILE A 158 2.82 -3.55 -9.63
C ILE A 158 3.70 -2.34 -9.35
N VAL A 159 3.57 -1.79 -8.16
CA VAL A 159 4.39 -0.69 -7.66
C VAL A 159 5.13 -1.15 -6.41
N TRP A 160 6.41 -1.19 -6.49
CA TRP A 160 7.30 -1.43 -5.36
C TRP A 160 7.49 -0.11 -4.60
N GLN A 161 6.95 -0.01 -3.39
CA GLN A 161 7.18 1.09 -2.46
C GLN A 161 8.38 0.74 -1.58
N TYR A 162 9.41 1.57 -1.65
CA TYR A 162 10.66 1.38 -0.93
C TYR A 162 10.88 2.58 0.00
N ILE A 163 10.70 2.37 1.30
CA ILE A 163 11.03 3.39 2.30
C ILE A 163 12.52 3.31 2.58
N ILE A 164 13.19 4.46 2.46
CA ILE A 164 14.63 4.55 2.65
C ILE A 164 14.96 4.66 4.14
N PHE A 165 15.80 3.75 4.61
CA PHE A 165 16.37 3.70 5.96
C PHE A 165 17.89 3.61 5.86
N GLY A 166 18.60 3.84 6.97
CA GLY A 166 20.06 3.71 7.01
C GLY A 166 20.55 2.30 6.65
N TYR A 167 19.75 1.25 6.86
CA TYR A 167 20.16 -0.12 6.55
C TYR A 167 20.03 -0.49 5.07
N ASN A 168 19.22 0.25 4.29
CA ASN A 168 18.93 -0.11 2.90
C ASN A 168 19.26 1.01 1.89
N GLU A 169 19.72 2.17 2.32
CA GLU A 169 20.00 3.31 1.43
C GLU A 169 21.11 3.02 0.40
N HIS A 170 22.04 2.16 0.75
CA HIS A 170 23.13 1.73 -0.14
C HIS A 170 22.69 0.72 -1.21
N GLU A 171 21.48 0.17 -1.09
CA GLU A 171 20.92 -0.80 -2.03
C GLU A 171 20.05 -0.14 -3.13
N ILE A 172 19.86 1.18 -3.11
CA ILE A 172 18.92 1.88 -4.01
C ILE A 172 19.25 1.64 -5.49
N ASP A 173 20.52 1.71 -5.87
CA ASP A 173 20.92 1.53 -7.27
C ASP A 173 20.60 0.09 -7.73
N ARG A 174 20.85 -0.93 -6.87
CA ARG A 174 20.48 -2.31 -7.17
C ARG A 174 18.97 -2.52 -7.19
N ALA A 175 18.22 -1.84 -6.32
CA ALA A 175 16.76 -1.88 -6.35
C ALA A 175 16.20 -1.30 -7.67
N ILE A 176 16.82 -0.25 -8.22
CA ILE A 176 16.44 0.31 -9.53
C ILE A 176 16.67 -0.70 -10.67
N GLU A 177 17.81 -1.41 -10.64
CA GLU A 177 18.12 -2.47 -11.63
C GLU A 177 17.10 -3.60 -11.55
N ILE A 178 16.85 -4.11 -10.35
CA ILE A 178 15.86 -5.18 -10.11
C ILE A 178 14.46 -4.74 -10.58
N ALA A 179 14.06 -3.51 -10.28
CA ALA A 179 12.76 -3.01 -10.71
C ALA A 179 12.61 -2.97 -12.24
N LYS A 180 13.70 -2.68 -12.96
CA LYS A 180 13.74 -2.74 -14.44
C LYS A 180 13.67 -4.18 -14.94
N GLU A 181 14.46 -5.08 -14.35
CA GLU A 181 14.50 -6.50 -14.69
C GLU A 181 13.12 -7.16 -14.51
N GLU A 182 12.43 -6.80 -13.42
CA GLU A 182 11.12 -7.35 -13.06
C GLU A 182 9.93 -6.59 -13.69
N ASP A 183 10.16 -5.51 -14.43
CA ASP A 183 9.12 -4.57 -14.91
C ASP A 183 8.18 -4.07 -13.78
N PHE A 184 8.73 -3.85 -12.59
CA PHE A 184 8.01 -3.19 -11.51
C PHE A 184 8.22 -1.68 -11.56
N SER A 185 7.18 -0.91 -11.26
CA SER A 185 7.40 0.50 -10.97
C SER A 185 8.01 0.65 -9.58
N LEU A 186 9.07 1.44 -9.43
CA LEU A 186 9.74 1.67 -8.15
C LEU A 186 9.49 3.09 -7.65
N LEU A 187 8.88 3.20 -6.47
CA LEU A 187 8.62 4.44 -5.75
C LEU A 187 9.49 4.50 -4.48
N LEU A 188 10.51 5.35 -4.50
CA LEU A 188 11.32 5.64 -3.32
C LEU A 188 10.60 6.64 -2.42
N ILE A 189 10.57 6.34 -1.14
CA ILE A 189 9.90 7.15 -0.13
C ILE A 189 10.92 7.55 0.94
N ASN A 190 11.16 8.87 1.04
CA ASN A 190 11.94 9.42 2.13
C ASN A 190 11.01 9.67 3.32
N THR A 191 11.16 8.90 4.39
CA THR A 191 10.35 9.06 5.59
C THR A 191 11.03 9.95 6.61
N ASN A 192 10.29 10.93 7.12
CA ASN A 192 10.68 11.76 8.28
C ASN A 192 9.94 11.32 9.56
N ARG A 193 9.32 10.14 9.57
CA ARG A 193 8.71 9.58 10.78
C ARG A 193 9.80 9.38 11.82
N GLY A 194 9.95 10.35 12.71
CA GLY A 194 11.06 10.53 13.65
C GLY A 194 11.65 9.23 14.18
N PHE A 195 12.90 8.99 13.84
CA PHE A 195 13.71 7.92 14.41
C PHE A 195 14.10 8.35 15.83
N ASN A 196 13.20 8.15 16.78
CA ASN A 196 13.50 8.41 18.18
C ASN A 196 14.18 7.17 18.76
N PRO A 197 15.46 7.22 19.14
CA PRO A 197 16.17 6.08 19.74
C PRO A 197 15.55 5.64 21.07
N ASN A 198 14.75 6.50 21.71
CA ASN A 198 14.02 6.19 22.93
C ASN A 198 12.63 5.60 22.66
N ASN A 199 12.24 5.35 21.42
CA ASN A 199 10.97 4.72 21.12
C ASN A 199 10.98 3.28 21.60
N ARG A 200 10.17 2.99 22.63
CA ARG A 200 10.07 1.66 23.25
C ARG A 200 9.69 0.54 22.27
N LEU A 201 9.09 0.87 21.14
CA LEU A 201 8.74 -0.07 20.08
C LEU A 201 9.95 -0.60 19.31
N LEU A 202 11.11 0.10 19.38
CA LEU A 202 12.38 -0.35 18.83
C LEU A 202 13.13 -1.33 19.76
N ARG A 203 12.59 -1.61 20.95
CA ARG A 203 13.17 -2.55 21.92
C ARG A 203 12.82 -4.02 21.68
N SER A 204 12.31 -4.39 20.52
CA SER A 204 12.31 -5.80 20.15
C SER A 204 13.77 -6.25 19.97
N ASN A 205 14.10 -7.42 20.49
CA ASN A 205 15.40 -8.12 20.56
C ASN A 205 16.21 -8.23 19.25
N VAL A 206 16.18 -7.22 18.42
CA VAL A 206 16.94 -7.13 17.19
C VAL A 206 18.07 -6.16 17.48
N ASP A 207 19.30 -6.62 17.40
CA ASP A 207 20.54 -5.81 17.46
C ASP A 207 20.62 -4.74 16.37
N PHE A 208 19.48 -4.41 15.80
CA PHE A 208 19.33 -3.56 14.65
C PHE A 208 18.57 -2.29 15.00
N GLN A 209 19.23 -1.15 14.93
CA GLN A 209 18.61 0.15 15.04
C GLN A 209 18.16 0.62 13.64
N LEU A 210 16.87 0.84 13.48
CA LEU A 210 16.34 1.59 12.34
C LEU A 210 16.86 3.02 12.43
N THR A 211 17.94 3.30 11.73
CA THR A 211 18.51 4.64 11.66
C THR A 211 17.90 5.43 10.53
N SER A 212 17.84 6.74 10.68
CA SER A 212 17.54 7.63 9.56
C SER A 212 18.63 7.48 8.51
N PRO A 213 18.27 7.53 7.21
CA PRO A 213 19.27 7.55 6.15
C PRO A 213 20.20 8.76 6.31
N ASP A 214 21.43 8.64 5.81
CA ASP A 214 22.35 9.77 5.77
C ASP A 214 21.74 10.87 4.91
N LYS A 215 21.48 12.01 5.54
CA LYS A 215 20.86 13.17 4.88
C LYS A 215 21.62 13.62 3.62
N LYS A 216 22.94 13.43 3.59
CA LYS A 216 23.78 13.85 2.48
C LYS A 216 23.55 13.02 1.22
N HIS A 217 23.30 11.71 1.34
CA HIS A 217 23.05 10.84 0.20
C HIS A 217 21.59 10.81 -0.27
N THR A 218 20.64 10.98 0.65
CA THR A 218 19.22 10.80 0.37
C THR A 218 18.48 12.08 0.07
N GLN A 219 18.83 13.20 0.70
CA GLN A 219 18.10 14.47 0.52
C GLN A 219 18.34 15.13 -0.84
N GLU A 220 19.49 14.89 -1.45
CA GLU A 220 19.76 15.36 -2.81
C GLU A 220 19.01 14.55 -3.87
N ARG A 221 18.71 13.27 -3.60
CA ARG A 221 18.03 12.35 -4.55
C ARG A 221 16.51 12.29 -4.39
N VAL A 222 15.99 12.38 -3.15
CA VAL A 222 14.57 12.14 -2.86
C VAL A 222 14.03 13.18 -1.89
N LYS A 223 13.24 14.16 -2.36
CA LYS A 223 12.64 15.17 -1.47
C LYS A 223 11.59 14.56 -0.53
N LYS A 224 10.60 13.80 -1.06
CA LYS A 224 9.57 13.08 -0.30
C LYS A 224 9.25 11.74 -0.94
N GLU A 225 8.92 11.75 -2.21
CA GLU A 225 8.62 10.58 -3.03
C GLU A 225 9.23 10.77 -4.40
N LEU A 226 9.89 9.75 -4.93
CA LEU A 226 10.52 9.75 -6.23
C LEU A 226 10.20 8.46 -6.99
N TRP A 227 9.64 8.60 -8.17
CA TRP A 227 9.58 7.52 -9.13
C TRP A 227 10.97 7.23 -9.69
N ALA A 228 11.67 6.25 -9.12
CA ALA A 228 13.00 5.85 -9.58
C ALA A 228 12.94 5.01 -10.85
N HIS A 229 11.85 4.26 -11.03
CA HIS A 229 11.53 3.56 -12.26
C HIS A 229 10.02 3.56 -12.51
N LYS A 230 9.62 3.69 -13.79
CA LYS A 230 8.22 3.61 -14.22
C LYS A 230 8.11 2.48 -15.23
N SER A 231 7.44 1.41 -14.85
CA SER A 231 7.15 0.30 -15.75
C SER A 231 6.29 0.73 -16.94
N SER A 232 6.28 -0.09 -17.98
CA SER A 232 5.43 0.13 -19.18
C SER A 232 3.95 0.25 -18.80
N ARG A 233 3.49 -0.59 -17.87
CA ARG A 233 2.11 -0.60 -17.36
C ARG A 233 1.75 0.67 -16.58
N LEU A 234 2.68 1.26 -15.82
CA LEU A 234 2.42 2.53 -15.15
C LEU A 234 2.20 3.65 -16.15
N LEU A 235 2.98 3.68 -17.22
CA LEU A 235 2.85 4.67 -18.27
C LEU A 235 1.51 4.52 -19.02
N GLU A 236 1.09 3.28 -19.29
CA GLU A 236 -0.20 2.98 -19.88
C GLU A 236 -1.36 3.37 -18.95
N TRP A 237 -1.29 3.00 -17.67
CA TRP A 237 -2.29 3.34 -16.67
C TRP A 237 -2.52 4.86 -16.55
N TYR A 238 -1.46 5.67 -16.66
CA TYR A 238 -1.59 7.13 -16.72
C TYR A 238 -2.21 7.62 -18.02
N ARG A 239 -1.98 6.95 -19.15
CA ARG A 239 -2.59 7.32 -20.45
C ARG A 239 -4.08 7.03 -20.47
N LEU A 240 -4.51 5.90 -19.94
CA LEU A 240 -5.92 5.52 -19.87
C LEU A 240 -6.75 6.48 -19.01
N GLY A 241 -6.18 7.07 -17.99
CA GLY A 241 -6.88 8.00 -17.14
C GLY A 241 -6.87 9.46 -17.60
N ARG A 242 -6.35 9.75 -18.78
CA ARG A 242 -6.41 11.07 -19.44
C ARG A 242 -7.39 11.09 -20.60
N ARG A 243 -8.11 10.01 -20.83
CA ARG A 243 -9.15 9.92 -21.84
C ARG A 243 -10.49 10.32 -21.21
N ASP A 244 -10.67 11.63 -21.03
CA ASP A 244 -11.97 12.29 -20.89
C ASP A 244 -12.31 12.98 -22.19
#